data_3bbbfd071f82071684ebb9a39dad3922
#
_entry.id   3bbbfd071f82071684ebb9a39dad3922
#
_cell.length_a   1.000
_cell.length_b   1.000
_cell.length_c   1.000
_cell.angle_alpha   90.00
_cell.angle_beta   90.00
_cell.angle_gamma   90.00
#
_symmetry.space_group_name_H-M   'P 1'
#
loop_
_entity.id
_entity.type
_entity.pdbx_description
1 polymer ?
#
loop_
_entity_poly.entity_id
_entity_poly.type
_entity_poly.pdbx_seq_one_letter_code
_entity_poly.pdbx_strand_id
1 'polypeptide(L)'
;MELPKNITQIGEADKHCRVYVEDYVVSYIKQMNGMAQNKDIAIALYGRRTTENGVAYLFAYGSAKLNFLQKPVRHLSQAQEQEIEKLRKKYFPEMTFLGYQILNGEMVEGFQICEQEICRYVAGYAQFYEKNDSMLAYMLENRGEEAEPEKVDQEKYEVVKKRQEERRQRQESGHAG
;
A
#
# COMPACT_ATOMS: atom_id res chain seq x y z
N MET A 1 -4.29 5.25 20.97
CA MET A 1 -4.49 5.34 19.50
C MET A 1 -5.73 4.54 19.11
N GLU A 2 -6.61 5.15 18.35
CA GLU A 2 -7.78 4.44 17.83
C GLU A 2 -7.39 3.64 16.60
N LEU A 3 -7.68 2.33 16.63
CA LEU A 3 -7.46 1.49 15.45
C LEU A 3 -8.62 1.65 14.46
N PRO A 4 -8.35 1.49 13.15
CA PRO A 4 -9.41 1.52 12.15
C PRO A 4 -10.48 0.46 12.43
N LYS A 5 -11.71 0.72 12.01
CA LYS A 5 -12.80 -0.24 12.10
C LYS A 5 -12.67 -1.29 10.99
N ASN A 6 -13.27 -2.44 11.18
CA ASN A 6 -13.27 -3.54 10.20
C ASN A 6 -11.86 -4.01 9.83
N ILE A 7 -11.16 -4.53 10.81
CA ILE A 7 -9.80 -5.05 10.63
C ILE A 7 -9.85 -6.55 10.37
N THR A 8 -9.19 -6.97 9.29
CA THR A 8 -8.98 -8.40 8.99
C THR A 8 -7.47 -8.66 9.06
N GLN A 9 -7.06 -9.52 9.98
CA GLN A 9 -5.64 -9.87 10.14
C GLN A 9 -5.24 -10.96 9.16
N ILE A 10 -4.09 -10.78 8.52
CA ILE A 10 -3.51 -11.73 7.57
C ILE A 10 -2.11 -12.08 8.06
N GLY A 11 -1.88 -13.36 8.36
CA GLY A 11 -0.60 -13.84 8.87
C GLY A 11 -0.38 -13.52 10.34
N GLU A 12 0.81 -13.81 10.86
CA GLU A 12 1.21 -13.50 12.23
C GLU A 12 1.83 -12.12 12.32
N ALA A 13 1.27 -11.28 13.18
CA ALA A 13 1.81 -9.94 13.40
C ALA A 13 3.08 -10.02 14.25
N ASP A 14 4.07 -9.20 13.91
CA ASP A 14 5.25 -9.00 14.73
C ASP A 14 4.86 -8.32 16.05
N LYS A 15 5.52 -8.70 17.15
CA LYS A 15 5.22 -8.13 18.47
C LYS A 15 5.58 -6.65 18.59
N HIS A 16 6.54 -6.19 17.80
CA HIS A 16 7.07 -4.83 17.87
C HIS A 16 6.67 -3.95 16.70
N CYS A 17 6.03 -4.55 15.70
CA CYS A 17 5.64 -3.83 14.49
C CYS A 17 4.34 -4.40 13.95
N ARG A 18 3.34 -3.55 13.75
CA ARG A 18 2.06 -3.95 13.19
C ARG A 18 1.80 -3.14 11.93
N VAL A 19 1.50 -3.84 10.84
CA VAL A 19 1.25 -3.22 9.54
C VAL A 19 -0.23 -3.30 9.23
N TYR A 20 -0.82 -2.14 8.98
CA TYR A 20 -2.22 -2.02 8.58
C TYR A 20 -2.24 -1.48 7.15
N VAL A 21 -2.94 -2.19 6.27
CA VAL A 21 -2.99 -1.84 4.85
C VAL A 21 -4.43 -1.50 4.48
N GLU A 22 -4.60 -0.31 3.94
CA GLU A 22 -5.89 0.19 3.51
C GLU A 22 -6.44 -0.65 2.34
N ASP A 23 -7.75 -0.82 2.29
CA ASP A 23 -8.43 -1.68 1.31
C ASP A 23 -8.02 -1.41 -0.14
N TYR A 24 -7.89 -0.15 -0.52
CA TYR A 24 -7.51 0.21 -1.89
C TYR A 24 -6.08 -0.19 -2.21
N VAL A 25 -5.19 -0.10 -1.22
CA VAL A 25 -3.81 -0.55 -1.38
C VAL A 25 -3.77 -2.06 -1.55
N VAL A 26 -4.57 -2.80 -0.78
CA VAL A 26 -4.68 -4.25 -0.92
C VAL A 26 -5.17 -4.61 -2.32
N SER A 27 -6.18 -3.90 -2.84
CA SER A 27 -6.68 -4.11 -4.19
C SER A 27 -5.60 -3.85 -5.25
N TYR A 28 -4.84 -2.78 -5.08
CA TYR A 28 -3.72 -2.46 -5.96
C TYR A 28 -2.64 -3.55 -5.92
N ILE A 29 -2.29 -4.02 -4.73
CA ILE A 29 -1.33 -5.12 -4.56
C ILE A 29 -1.80 -6.37 -5.31
N LYS A 30 -3.06 -6.75 -5.15
CA LYS A 30 -3.61 -7.91 -5.83
C LYS A 30 -3.56 -7.76 -7.35
N GLN A 31 -3.88 -6.59 -7.84
CA GLN A 31 -3.82 -6.29 -9.27
C GLN A 31 -2.40 -6.39 -9.81
N MET A 32 -1.45 -5.76 -9.14
CA MET A 32 -0.04 -5.78 -9.54
C MET A 32 0.55 -7.18 -9.43
N ASN A 33 0.15 -7.94 -8.41
CA ASN A 33 0.59 -9.32 -8.25
C ASN A 33 0.09 -10.21 -9.41
N GLY A 34 -1.12 -9.98 -9.89
CA GLY A 34 -1.64 -10.66 -11.07
C GLY A 34 -0.82 -10.37 -12.33
N MET A 35 -0.20 -9.20 -12.42
CA MET A 35 0.65 -8.81 -13.53
C MET A 35 2.09 -9.34 -13.39
N ALA A 36 2.47 -9.82 -12.22
CA ALA A 36 3.84 -10.22 -11.89
C ALA A 36 4.16 -11.69 -12.22
N GLN A 37 3.32 -12.40 -12.98
CA GLN A 37 3.43 -13.84 -13.18
C GLN A 37 4.75 -14.30 -13.80
N ASN A 38 5.41 -13.47 -14.60
CA ASN A 38 6.66 -13.80 -15.27
C ASN A 38 7.80 -12.84 -14.93
N LYS A 39 7.57 -11.92 -14.01
CA LYS A 39 8.52 -10.85 -13.71
C LYS A 39 8.22 -10.29 -12.33
N ASP A 40 9.23 -10.27 -11.48
CA ASP A 40 9.08 -9.69 -10.15
C ASP A 40 8.80 -8.18 -10.23
N ILE A 41 7.82 -7.74 -9.47
CA ILE A 41 7.42 -6.34 -9.40
C ILE A 41 7.57 -5.88 -7.95
N ALA A 42 8.31 -4.79 -7.75
CA ALA A 42 8.41 -4.17 -6.43
C ALA A 42 7.43 -3.01 -6.32
N ILE A 43 6.76 -2.92 -5.20
CA ILE A 43 5.89 -1.79 -4.88
C ILE A 43 6.28 -1.18 -3.54
N ALA A 44 6.28 0.14 -3.47
CA ALA A 44 6.51 0.89 -2.24
C ALA A 44 5.20 1.09 -1.50
N LEU A 45 5.29 1.18 -0.18
CA LEU A 45 4.17 1.51 0.69
C LEU A 45 4.44 2.85 1.35
N TYR A 46 3.47 3.74 1.29
CA TYR A 46 3.51 5.06 1.90
C TYR A 46 2.33 5.25 2.83
N GLY A 47 2.55 5.93 3.94
CA GLY A 47 1.50 6.16 4.90
C GLY A 47 2.01 6.86 6.14
N ARG A 48 1.56 6.39 7.30
CA ARG A 48 1.91 6.99 8.58
C ARG A 48 2.50 5.97 9.53
N ARG A 49 3.42 6.43 10.36
CA ARG A 49 4.05 5.63 11.40
C ARG A 49 3.76 6.26 12.76
N THR A 50 3.28 5.46 13.70
CA THR A 50 3.06 5.88 15.08
C THR A 50 3.64 4.82 16.01
N THR A 51 4.27 5.24 17.10
CA THR A 51 4.82 4.31 18.08
C THR A 51 4.11 4.53 19.42
N GLU A 52 3.60 3.44 20.00
CA GLU A 52 3.00 3.44 21.33
C GLU A 52 3.47 2.22 22.12
N ASN A 53 3.92 2.42 23.35
CA ASN A 53 4.35 1.35 24.26
C ASN A 53 5.37 0.39 23.63
N GLY A 54 6.30 0.93 22.85
CA GLY A 54 7.34 0.13 22.19
C GLY A 54 6.89 -0.61 20.95
N VAL A 55 5.66 -0.42 20.50
CA VAL A 55 5.13 -1.05 19.29
C VAL A 55 4.97 0.01 18.19
N ALA A 56 5.54 -0.27 17.02
CA ALA A 56 5.37 0.57 15.85
C ALA A 56 4.10 0.17 15.11
N TYR A 57 3.24 1.15 14.83
CA TYR A 57 2.03 0.97 14.06
C TYR A 57 2.20 1.68 12.72
N LEU A 58 2.14 0.92 11.64
CA LEU A 58 2.32 1.42 10.28
C LEU A 58 1.00 1.33 9.54
N PHE A 59 0.55 2.47 9.00
CA PHE A 59 -0.70 2.54 8.25
C PHE A 59 -0.38 2.88 6.80
N ALA A 60 -0.51 1.90 5.91
CA ALA A 60 -0.24 2.08 4.49
C ALA A 60 -1.49 2.60 3.78
N TYR A 61 -1.41 3.85 3.30
CA TYR A 61 -2.48 4.51 2.57
C TYR A 61 -2.18 4.65 1.09
N GLY A 62 -0.93 4.44 0.67
CA GLY A 62 -0.52 4.61 -0.71
C GLY A 62 0.51 3.58 -1.14
N SER A 63 0.58 3.35 -2.44
CA SER A 63 1.53 2.42 -3.03
C SER A 63 2.00 2.94 -4.38
N ALA A 64 3.25 2.60 -4.71
CA ALA A 64 3.88 3.01 -5.96
C ALA A 64 4.79 1.90 -6.47
N LYS A 65 4.82 1.71 -7.78
CA LYS A 65 5.73 0.74 -8.38
C LYS A 65 7.17 1.26 -8.33
N LEU A 66 8.09 0.38 -7.94
CA LEU A 66 9.53 0.66 -7.93
C LEU A 66 10.19 -0.11 -9.07
N ASN A 67 10.68 0.61 -10.08
CA ASN A 67 11.24 -0.02 -11.27
C ASN A 67 12.69 -0.49 -11.09
N PHE A 68 13.34 -0.08 -10.02
CA PHE A 68 14.76 -0.31 -9.77
C PHE A 68 15.02 -1.44 -8.78
N LEU A 69 13.98 -2.05 -8.21
CA LEU A 69 14.12 -3.06 -7.17
C LEU A 69 13.42 -4.34 -7.63
N GLN A 70 14.15 -5.46 -7.65
CA GLN A 70 13.61 -6.75 -8.08
C GLN A 70 13.75 -7.85 -7.03
N LYS A 71 14.59 -7.62 -6.01
CA LYS A 71 14.83 -8.58 -4.93
C LYS A 71 14.84 -7.86 -3.59
N PRO A 72 14.47 -8.55 -2.50
CA PRO A 72 14.58 -7.95 -1.18
C PRO A 72 16.02 -7.59 -0.85
N VAL A 73 16.21 -6.42 -0.24
CA VAL A 73 17.52 -5.97 0.23
C VAL A 73 17.40 -5.56 1.70
N ARG A 74 18.47 -5.73 2.46
CA ARG A 74 18.52 -5.30 3.86
C ARG A 74 18.82 -3.81 3.99
N HIS A 75 19.54 -3.28 3.01
CA HIS A 75 19.92 -1.86 2.97
C HIS A 75 19.61 -1.29 1.61
N LEU A 76 18.88 -0.19 1.61
CA LEU A 76 18.63 0.56 0.39
C LEU A 76 19.86 1.39 0.06
N SER A 77 20.23 1.45 -1.22
CA SER A 77 21.28 2.34 -1.67
C SER A 77 20.79 3.78 -1.65
N GLN A 78 21.74 4.72 -1.69
CA GLN A 78 21.39 6.14 -1.74
C GLN A 78 20.56 6.47 -2.98
N ALA A 79 20.89 5.87 -4.12
CA ALA A 79 20.11 6.07 -5.36
C ALA A 79 18.69 5.54 -5.22
N GLN A 80 18.52 4.38 -4.57
CA GLN A 80 17.20 3.81 -4.32
C GLN A 80 16.37 4.69 -3.38
N GLU A 81 16.96 5.18 -2.30
CA GLU A 81 16.31 6.11 -1.39
C GLU A 81 15.88 7.39 -2.08
N GLN A 82 16.69 7.93 -2.96
CA GLN A 82 16.38 9.14 -3.72
C GLN A 82 15.19 8.95 -4.64
N GLU A 83 15.09 7.80 -5.33
CA GLU A 83 13.96 7.49 -6.19
C GLU A 83 12.67 7.28 -5.38
N ILE A 84 12.76 6.62 -4.25
CA ILE A 84 11.62 6.44 -3.33
C ILE A 84 11.12 7.80 -2.85
N GLU A 85 12.03 8.67 -2.45
CA GLU A 85 11.70 10.01 -1.97
C GLU A 85 11.13 10.91 -3.07
N LYS A 86 11.60 10.75 -4.29
CA LYS A 86 11.07 11.45 -5.46
C LYS A 86 9.61 11.07 -5.72
N LEU A 87 9.29 9.78 -5.65
CA LEU A 87 7.92 9.30 -5.79
C LEU A 87 7.04 9.80 -4.64
N ARG A 88 7.57 9.80 -3.41
CA ARG A 88 6.84 10.31 -2.25
C ARG A 88 6.44 11.77 -2.44
N LYS A 89 7.39 12.62 -2.81
CA LYS A 89 7.13 14.04 -3.01
C LYS A 89 6.12 14.31 -4.12
N LYS A 90 6.15 13.51 -5.17
CA LYS A 90 5.26 13.67 -6.31
C LYS A 90 3.82 13.26 -5.99
N TYR A 91 3.63 12.12 -5.31
CA TYR A 91 2.32 11.51 -5.14
C TYR A 91 1.79 11.52 -3.71
N PHE A 92 2.68 11.46 -2.72
CA PHE A 92 2.30 11.32 -1.32
C PHE A 92 3.12 12.28 -0.44
N PRO A 93 3.04 13.60 -0.70
CA PRO A 93 3.92 14.56 -0.02
C PRO A 93 3.71 14.62 1.50
N GLU A 94 2.55 14.23 2.00
CA GLU A 94 2.23 14.25 3.43
C GLU A 94 2.43 12.91 4.12
N MET A 95 2.92 11.91 3.37
CA MET A 95 3.12 10.56 3.87
C MET A 95 4.59 10.23 4.02
N THR A 96 4.85 9.16 4.78
CA THR A 96 6.19 8.62 5.01
C THR A 96 6.33 7.31 4.25
N PHE A 97 7.54 7.05 3.74
CA PHE A 97 7.86 5.74 3.17
C PHE A 97 7.93 4.71 4.30
N LEU A 98 7.17 3.64 4.18
CA LEU A 98 7.06 2.59 5.21
C LEU A 98 7.85 1.35 4.86
N GLY A 99 7.96 1.02 3.59
CA GLY A 99 8.60 -0.20 3.16
C GLY A 99 8.16 -0.57 1.75
N TYR A 100 8.43 -1.81 1.37
CA TYR A 100 8.12 -2.29 0.03
C TYR A 100 7.76 -3.77 0.06
N GLN A 101 7.26 -4.25 -1.06
CA GLN A 101 6.89 -5.65 -1.24
C GLN A 101 7.31 -6.09 -2.64
N ILE A 102 7.87 -7.29 -2.74
CA ILE A 102 8.20 -7.89 -4.04
C ILE A 102 7.08 -8.85 -4.41
N LEU A 103 6.44 -8.60 -5.53
CA LEU A 103 5.33 -9.40 -6.05
C LEU A 103 5.84 -10.32 -7.16
N ASN A 104 5.45 -11.59 -7.11
CA ASN A 104 5.90 -12.60 -8.08
C ASN A 104 4.75 -13.44 -8.64
N GLY A 105 3.51 -13.05 -8.38
CA GLY A 105 2.34 -13.81 -8.79
C GLY A 105 1.80 -14.79 -7.75
N GLU A 106 2.55 -15.01 -6.66
CA GLU A 106 2.11 -15.86 -5.55
C GLU A 106 1.43 -15.04 -4.46
N MET A 107 0.79 -15.72 -3.51
CA MET A 107 0.19 -15.05 -2.37
C MET A 107 1.26 -14.39 -1.52
N VAL A 108 1.04 -13.13 -1.16
CA VAL A 108 2.00 -12.34 -0.38
C VAL A 108 1.43 -12.12 1.01
N GLU A 109 2.20 -12.52 2.03
CA GLU A 109 1.77 -12.50 3.42
C GLU A 109 2.53 -11.50 4.30
N GLY A 110 3.47 -10.77 3.76
CA GLY A 110 4.28 -9.84 4.54
C GLY A 110 4.94 -8.77 3.70
N PHE A 111 5.73 -7.93 4.37
CA PHE A 111 6.36 -6.77 3.78
C PHE A 111 7.79 -6.59 4.27
N GLN A 112 8.62 -5.95 3.45
CA GLN A 112 9.91 -5.42 3.89
C GLN A 112 9.66 -4.04 4.49
N ILE A 113 9.75 -3.93 5.80
CA ILE A 113 9.53 -2.66 6.50
C ILE A 113 10.86 -1.95 6.66
N CYS A 114 10.90 -0.69 6.26
CA CYS A 114 12.13 0.07 6.23
C CYS A 114 12.10 1.21 7.24
N GLU A 115 13.18 1.35 8.01
CA GLU A 115 13.49 2.53 8.79
C GLU A 115 14.74 3.15 8.18
N GLN A 116 14.57 4.29 7.54
CA GLN A 116 15.62 4.90 6.73
C GLN A 116 16.10 3.89 5.67
N GLU A 117 17.39 3.58 5.61
CA GLU A 117 17.95 2.65 4.62
C GLU A 117 17.86 1.18 5.05
N ILE A 118 17.52 0.91 6.31
CA ILE A 118 17.52 -0.45 6.86
C ILE A 118 16.14 -1.08 6.70
N CYS A 119 16.09 -2.26 6.10
CA CYS A 119 14.85 -2.97 5.84
C CYS A 119 14.84 -4.34 6.51
N ARG A 120 13.69 -4.75 7.06
CA ARG A 120 13.51 -6.08 7.61
C ARG A 120 12.15 -6.65 7.21
N TYR A 121 12.06 -7.96 7.11
CA TYR A 121 10.81 -8.64 6.77
C TYR A 121 9.88 -8.70 7.98
N VAL A 122 8.62 -8.35 7.76
CA VAL A 122 7.54 -8.48 8.75
C VAL A 122 6.46 -9.36 8.13
N ALA A 123 6.23 -10.51 8.73
CA ALA A 123 5.19 -11.43 8.30
C ALA A 123 3.83 -10.94 8.76
N GLY A 124 2.88 -10.96 7.85
CA GLY A 124 1.51 -10.63 8.19
C GLY A 124 1.19 -9.14 8.20
N TYR A 125 -0.09 -8.85 8.07
CA TYR A 125 -0.62 -7.49 8.11
C TYR A 125 -2.11 -7.55 8.43
N ALA A 126 -2.71 -6.41 8.72
CA ALA A 126 -4.15 -6.28 8.86
C ALA A 126 -4.69 -5.37 7.77
N GLN A 127 -5.77 -5.79 7.14
CA GLN A 127 -6.48 -4.99 6.15
C GLN A 127 -7.52 -4.11 6.86
N PHE A 128 -7.62 -2.87 6.47
CA PHE A 128 -8.64 -1.97 7.03
C PHE A 128 -9.29 -1.13 5.93
N TYR A 129 -10.43 -0.56 6.27
CA TYR A 129 -11.15 0.33 5.36
C TYR A 129 -11.00 1.76 5.83
N GLU A 130 -10.47 2.59 4.95
CA GLU A 130 -10.49 4.02 5.17
C GLU A 130 -10.69 4.71 3.82
N LYS A 131 -11.46 5.78 3.85
CA LYS A 131 -11.82 6.52 2.66
C LYS A 131 -10.72 7.50 2.30
N ASN A 132 -10.07 7.28 1.18
CA ASN A 132 -9.00 8.15 0.72
C ASN A 132 -9.04 8.29 -0.81
N ASP A 133 -9.64 9.38 -1.28
CA ASP A 133 -9.82 9.62 -2.71
C ASP A 133 -8.49 9.82 -3.44
N SER A 134 -7.47 10.32 -2.77
CA SER A 134 -6.15 10.51 -3.38
C SER A 134 -5.49 9.20 -3.78
N MET A 135 -5.80 8.12 -3.09
CA MET A 135 -5.30 6.78 -3.41
C MET A 135 -5.81 6.30 -4.76
N LEU A 136 -7.09 6.52 -5.03
CA LEU A 136 -7.69 6.12 -6.30
C LEU A 136 -7.08 6.89 -7.47
N ALA A 137 -6.89 8.18 -7.28
CA ALA A 137 -6.26 9.03 -8.28
C ALA A 137 -4.84 8.56 -8.58
N TYR A 138 -4.07 8.23 -7.55
CA TYR A 138 -2.72 7.73 -7.70
C TYR A 138 -2.70 6.39 -8.46
N MET A 139 -3.57 5.46 -8.09
CA MET A 139 -3.63 4.15 -8.76
C MET A 139 -3.94 4.30 -10.24
N LEU A 140 -4.81 5.24 -10.59
CA LEU A 140 -5.14 5.50 -11.98
C LEU A 140 -3.95 6.07 -12.75
N GLU A 141 -3.26 7.06 -12.19
CA GLU A 141 -2.09 7.67 -12.80
C GLU A 141 -0.94 6.68 -12.99
N ASN A 142 -0.67 5.89 -11.96
CA ASN A 142 0.38 4.88 -12.00
C ASN A 142 0.10 3.82 -13.06
N ARG A 143 -1.16 3.45 -13.23
CA ARG A 143 -1.57 2.53 -14.28
C ARG A 143 -1.31 3.13 -15.68
N GLY A 144 -1.57 4.43 -15.85
CA GLY A 144 -1.32 5.12 -17.12
C GLY A 144 0.15 5.13 -17.50
N GLU A 145 1.06 5.16 -16.54
CA GLU A 145 2.51 5.10 -16.78
C GLU A 145 2.98 3.70 -17.18
N GLU A 146 2.20 2.69 -16.91
CA GLU A 146 2.47 1.30 -17.25
C GLU A 146 1.94 0.98 -18.63
N ALA A 147 2.61 1.31 -19.61
CA ALA A 147 2.46 1.08 -21.04
C ALA A 147 1.15 0.48 -21.59
N GLU A 148 0.32 -0.18 -20.81
CA GLU A 148 -1.00 -0.65 -21.22
C GLU A 148 -1.92 -0.84 -20.04
N PRO A 149 -2.69 0.19 -19.69
CA PRO A 149 -3.81 -0.05 -18.80
C PRO A 149 -4.83 -0.88 -19.57
N GLU A 150 -4.85 -2.15 -19.29
CA GLU A 150 -5.86 -3.00 -19.86
C GLU A 150 -7.24 -2.49 -19.43
N LYS A 151 -8.23 -2.69 -20.30
CA LYS A 151 -9.62 -2.32 -19.98
C LYS A 151 -10.08 -2.93 -18.66
N VAL A 152 -9.56 -4.10 -18.33
CA VAL A 152 -9.86 -4.80 -17.07
C VAL A 152 -9.43 -3.98 -15.87
N ASP A 153 -8.28 -3.33 -15.91
CA ASP A 153 -7.80 -2.50 -14.82
C ASP A 153 -8.65 -1.25 -14.64
N GLN A 154 -9.10 -0.68 -15.74
CA GLN A 154 -10.00 0.45 -15.71
C GLN A 154 -11.36 0.08 -15.11
N GLU A 155 -11.88 -1.09 -15.45
CA GLU A 155 -13.11 -1.60 -14.87
C GLU A 155 -12.98 -1.80 -13.36
N LYS A 156 -11.86 -2.38 -12.92
CA LYS A 156 -11.59 -2.55 -11.48
C LYS A 156 -11.51 -1.21 -10.75
N TYR A 157 -10.85 -0.24 -11.36
CA TYR A 157 -10.79 1.11 -10.80
C TYR A 157 -12.17 1.72 -10.63
N GLU A 158 -13.02 1.61 -11.65
CA GLU A 158 -14.39 2.11 -11.61
C GLU A 158 -15.21 1.43 -10.52
N VAL A 159 -15.06 0.12 -10.36
CA VAL A 159 -15.73 -0.64 -9.29
C VAL A 159 -15.30 -0.15 -7.91
N VAL A 160 -14.01 0.03 -7.69
CA VAL A 160 -13.47 0.52 -6.42
C VAL A 160 -13.99 1.92 -6.11
N LYS A 161 -13.96 2.80 -7.10
CA LYS A 161 -14.47 4.16 -6.99
C LYS A 161 -15.95 4.18 -6.63
N LYS A 162 -16.74 3.33 -7.29
CA LYS A 162 -18.17 3.22 -7.03
C LYS A 162 -18.46 2.75 -5.60
N ARG A 163 -17.72 1.74 -5.12
CA ARG A 163 -17.85 1.26 -3.74
C ARG A 163 -17.54 2.36 -2.74
N GLN A 164 -16.53 3.18 -3.03
CA GLN A 164 -16.15 4.27 -2.18
C GLN A 164 -17.24 5.32 -2.08
N GLU A 165 -17.87 5.67 -3.20
CA GLU A 165 -18.99 6.60 -3.24
C GLU A 165 -20.20 6.06 -2.48
N GLU A 166 -20.52 4.77 -2.64
CA GLU A 166 -21.61 4.13 -1.92
C GLU A 166 -21.40 4.15 -0.41
N ARG A 167 -20.17 3.89 0.05
CA ARG A 167 -19.82 3.98 1.47
C ARG A 167 -19.98 5.40 1.99
N ARG A 168 -19.59 6.39 1.20
CA ARG A 168 -19.73 7.79 1.54
C ARG A 168 -21.21 8.14 1.74
N GLN A 169 -22.06 7.73 0.83
CA GLN A 169 -23.50 7.98 0.91
C GLN A 169 -24.11 7.31 2.14
N ARG A 170 -23.71 6.09 2.46
CA ARG A 170 -24.17 5.38 3.66
C ARG A 170 -23.78 6.10 4.94
N GLN A 171 -22.56 6.60 5.01
CA GLN A 171 -22.08 7.34 6.18
C GLN A 171 -22.84 8.66 6.34
N GLU A 172 -23.08 9.37 5.26
CA GLU A 172 -23.86 10.59 5.26
C GLU A 172 -25.32 10.34 5.66
N SER A 173 -25.92 9.28 5.13
CA SER A 173 -27.28 8.88 5.50
C SER A 173 -27.37 8.46 6.98
N GLY A 174 -26.34 7.81 7.51
CA GLY A 174 -26.27 7.44 8.92
C GLY A 174 -26.15 8.63 9.85
N HIS A 175 -25.56 9.73 9.41
CA HIS A 175 -25.44 10.94 10.19
C HIS A 175 -26.68 11.84 10.08
N ALA A 176 -27.46 11.72 9.04
CA ALA A 176 -28.65 12.52 8.80
C ALA A 176 -29.88 11.98 9.52
N GLY A 177 -29.79 10.79 10.08
CA GLY A 177 -30.91 10.17 10.77
C GLY A 177 -30.86 10.42 12.29
#